data_00afaa2c2d83c80b66a88aac5a45a2ca
#
_entry.id   00afaa2c2d83c80b66a88aac5a45a2ca
#
_cell.length_a   1.000
_cell.length_b   1.000
_cell.length_c   1.000
_cell.angle_alpha   90.00
_cell.angle_beta   90.00
_cell.angle_gamma   90.00
#
_symmetry.space_group_name_H-M   'P 1'
#
loop_
_entity.id
_entity.type
_entity.pdbx_description
1 polymer ?
#
loop_
_entity_poly.entity_id
_entity_poly.type
_entity_poly.pdbx_seq_one_letter_code
_entity_poly.pdbx_strand_id
1 'polypeptide(L)'
;MDKNAIKKYAVWARKELISRVAQKAQQYGITETEMVDAGADSVNGKVLSAEEMQQRRALIAQINEKGYQQVMEEVAYTWFNRFSALRFMEVNGYLPSHVRVFTDENNAFKPQILAEALHLELDKLDKDKVYPLKETEQTEELYKYLLIVQCNALNSILPGMFQTIADYTELLLPDNLLREGSVIEQMISQIPEDNWQDAVQIIGWLYQYYNSEKKDDVFAALKKNVKITKENIPAATQLFTPDWIVRYMVENSLGRLWVEGHPDAKAQLLPTPEEQAAYTAGNRDPEDTKWHYYLEEAQQELQVQAQLSEIRKQYADLTPEQIKVIDPCCGSGHILAYLFDVLMQIYENYGYTPRDAVASILQNNLYGLDIDDRAAQLAYFAVMMKARQYNRRI
;
A
#
# COMPACT_ATOMS: atom_id res chain seq x y z
N MET A 1 -10.29 9.96 -9.96
CA MET A 1 -9.51 8.68 -10.05
C MET A 1 -10.07 7.81 -11.14
N ASP A 2 -9.26 7.46 -12.14
CA ASP A 2 -9.65 6.59 -13.27
C ASP A 2 -9.47 5.10 -12.92
N LYS A 3 -10.54 4.49 -12.43
CA LYS A 3 -10.54 3.07 -12.02
C LYS A 3 -10.31 2.11 -13.18
N ASN A 4 -10.69 2.49 -14.42
CA ASN A 4 -10.50 1.64 -15.61
C ASN A 4 -9.02 1.58 -16.00
N ALA A 5 -8.33 2.71 -15.98
CA ALA A 5 -6.89 2.77 -16.22
C ALA A 5 -6.12 1.94 -15.16
N ILE A 6 -6.44 2.11 -13.89
CA ILE A 6 -5.84 1.35 -12.78
C ILE A 6 -6.08 -0.15 -12.96
N LYS A 7 -7.31 -0.56 -13.29
CA LYS A 7 -7.66 -1.97 -13.51
C LYS A 7 -6.88 -2.57 -14.67
N LYS A 8 -6.86 -1.87 -15.81
CA LYS A 8 -6.15 -2.32 -17.01
C LYS A 8 -4.67 -2.55 -16.72
N TYR A 9 -4.03 -1.58 -16.05
CA TYR A 9 -2.63 -1.70 -15.67
C TYR A 9 -2.40 -2.85 -14.68
N ALA A 10 -3.13 -2.92 -13.57
CA ALA A 10 -2.88 -3.89 -12.51
C ALA A 10 -3.05 -5.35 -12.97
N VAL A 11 -4.07 -5.64 -13.77
CA VAL A 11 -4.31 -6.98 -14.34
C VAL A 11 -3.19 -7.37 -15.31
N TRP A 12 -2.77 -6.45 -16.16
CA TRP A 12 -1.66 -6.68 -17.08
C TRP A 12 -0.32 -6.84 -16.34
N ALA A 13 -0.04 -5.94 -15.39
CA ALA A 13 1.21 -5.92 -14.63
C ALA A 13 1.43 -7.22 -13.83
N ARG A 14 0.35 -7.83 -13.30
CA ARG A 14 0.46 -9.12 -12.62
C ARG A 14 1.04 -10.21 -13.53
N LYS A 15 0.49 -10.35 -14.72
CA LYS A 15 0.96 -11.37 -15.69
C LYS A 15 2.39 -11.09 -16.15
N GLU A 16 2.66 -9.83 -16.47
CA GLU A 16 3.98 -9.40 -16.92
C GLU A 16 5.04 -9.62 -15.84
N LEU A 17 4.78 -9.22 -14.60
CA LEU A 17 5.72 -9.42 -13.49
C LEU A 17 5.98 -10.90 -13.20
N ILE A 18 4.96 -11.74 -13.14
CA ILE A 18 5.14 -13.18 -12.94
C ILE A 18 6.02 -13.78 -14.06
N SER A 19 5.74 -13.39 -15.31
CA SER A 19 6.53 -13.84 -16.46
C SER A 19 8.00 -13.38 -16.38
N ARG A 20 8.24 -12.11 -16.03
CA ARG A 20 9.60 -11.55 -15.93
C ARG A 20 10.38 -12.11 -14.74
N VAL A 21 9.75 -12.32 -13.62
CA VAL A 21 10.34 -12.99 -12.45
C VAL A 21 10.72 -14.44 -12.81
N ALA A 22 9.85 -15.17 -13.51
CA ALA A 22 10.13 -16.52 -13.98
C ALA A 22 11.29 -16.56 -14.99
N GLN A 23 11.35 -15.60 -15.93
CA GLN A 23 12.49 -15.46 -16.85
C GLN A 23 13.81 -15.20 -16.09
N LYS A 24 13.74 -14.39 -15.02
CA LYS A 24 14.89 -14.12 -14.17
C LYS A 24 15.34 -15.36 -13.41
N ALA A 25 14.40 -16.14 -12.85
CA ALA A 25 14.68 -17.42 -12.20
C ALA A 25 15.37 -18.41 -13.17
N GLN A 26 14.92 -18.46 -14.44
CA GLN A 26 15.52 -19.28 -15.48
C GLN A 26 16.97 -18.91 -15.75
N GLN A 27 17.33 -17.63 -15.70
CA GLN A 27 18.74 -17.19 -15.84
C GLN A 27 19.64 -17.81 -14.75
N TYR A 28 19.07 -18.07 -13.57
CA TYR A 28 19.74 -18.73 -12.46
C TYR A 28 19.52 -20.25 -12.42
N GLY A 29 19.09 -20.85 -13.56
CA GLY A 29 18.91 -22.30 -13.71
C GLY A 29 17.75 -22.87 -12.89
N ILE A 30 16.70 -22.08 -12.69
CA ILE A 30 15.51 -22.51 -11.93
C ILE A 30 14.29 -22.32 -12.83
N THR A 31 13.62 -23.43 -13.12
CA THR A 31 12.35 -23.49 -13.84
C THR A 31 11.32 -24.29 -13.02
N GLU A 32 10.09 -24.35 -13.50
CA GLU A 32 9.04 -25.16 -12.85
C GLU A 32 9.38 -26.67 -12.82
N THR A 33 10.10 -27.16 -13.84
CA THR A 33 10.37 -28.58 -14.03
C THR A 33 11.79 -29.00 -13.69
N GLU A 34 12.73 -28.04 -13.74
CA GLU A 34 14.15 -28.33 -13.56
C GLU A 34 14.81 -27.26 -12.70
N MET A 35 15.71 -27.71 -11.82
CA MET A 35 16.56 -26.85 -11.02
C MET A 35 17.99 -27.35 -11.05
N VAL A 36 18.94 -26.48 -11.44
CA VAL A 36 20.36 -26.75 -11.31
C VAL A 36 20.72 -26.87 -9.83
N ASP A 37 21.67 -27.74 -9.49
CA ASP A 37 22.10 -27.97 -8.10
C ASP A 37 22.32 -26.67 -7.31
N ALA A 38 21.83 -26.65 -6.07
CA ALA A 38 21.88 -25.45 -5.21
C ALA A 38 23.31 -25.01 -4.85
N GLY A 39 24.28 -25.93 -4.92
CA GLY A 39 25.70 -25.69 -4.66
C GLY A 39 26.49 -25.22 -5.88
N ALA A 40 25.87 -25.17 -7.08
CA ALA A 40 26.57 -24.73 -8.29
C ALA A 40 27.14 -23.33 -8.14
N ASP A 41 28.40 -23.15 -8.52
CA ASP A 41 29.13 -21.88 -8.55
C ASP A 41 28.97 -21.14 -9.89
N SER A 42 28.42 -21.83 -10.89
CA SER A 42 28.14 -21.29 -12.22
C SER A 42 26.84 -21.86 -12.78
N VAL A 43 26.09 -21.05 -13.50
CA VAL A 43 24.81 -21.40 -14.12
C VAL A 43 24.72 -20.74 -15.49
N ASN A 44 24.34 -21.50 -16.51
CA ASN A 44 24.20 -21.01 -17.91
C ASN A 44 25.46 -20.26 -18.41
N GLY A 45 26.64 -20.69 -17.98
CA GLY A 45 27.93 -20.08 -18.35
C GLY A 45 28.28 -18.80 -17.57
N LYS A 46 27.45 -18.35 -16.64
CA LYS A 46 27.73 -17.23 -15.73
C LYS A 46 28.27 -17.77 -14.40
N VAL A 47 29.41 -17.27 -13.96
CA VAL A 47 29.95 -17.51 -12.61
C VAL A 47 29.14 -16.63 -11.64
N LEU A 48 28.67 -17.22 -10.57
CA LEU A 48 27.86 -16.56 -9.55
C LEU A 48 28.74 -15.92 -8.48
N SER A 49 28.38 -14.73 -8.00
CA SER A 49 29.00 -14.15 -6.82
C SER A 49 28.61 -14.94 -5.56
N ALA A 50 29.33 -14.75 -4.47
CA ALA A 50 29.01 -15.37 -3.17
C ALA A 50 27.60 -15.00 -2.71
N GLU A 51 27.18 -13.75 -2.94
CA GLU A 51 25.86 -13.22 -2.62
C GLU A 51 24.79 -13.88 -3.49
N GLU A 52 24.97 -13.94 -4.81
CA GLU A 52 24.05 -14.61 -5.74
C GLU A 52 23.90 -16.11 -5.40
N MET A 53 24.97 -16.79 -5.00
CA MET A 53 24.90 -18.20 -4.55
C MET A 53 24.06 -18.34 -3.28
N GLN A 54 24.21 -17.44 -2.32
CA GLN A 54 23.40 -17.45 -1.09
C GLN A 54 21.92 -17.20 -1.37
N GLN A 55 21.62 -16.15 -2.15
CA GLN A 55 20.25 -15.79 -2.54
C GLN A 55 19.59 -16.91 -3.35
N ARG A 56 20.34 -17.54 -4.26
CA ARG A 56 19.86 -18.67 -5.06
C ARG A 56 19.53 -19.90 -4.19
N ARG A 57 20.37 -20.20 -3.18
CA ARG A 57 20.08 -21.30 -2.23
C ARG A 57 18.79 -21.04 -1.44
N ALA A 58 18.58 -19.81 -0.99
CA ALA A 58 17.37 -19.38 -0.30
C ALA A 58 16.14 -19.51 -1.21
N LEU A 59 16.25 -19.11 -2.47
CA LEU A 59 15.20 -19.26 -3.48
C LEU A 59 14.81 -20.73 -3.68
N ILE A 60 15.79 -21.62 -3.86
CA ILE A 60 15.55 -23.05 -4.05
C ILE A 60 14.88 -23.65 -2.79
N ALA A 61 15.29 -23.26 -1.60
CA ALA A 61 14.67 -23.70 -0.35
C ALA A 61 13.20 -23.29 -0.27
N GLN A 62 12.85 -22.06 -0.63
CA GLN A 62 11.48 -21.57 -0.67
C GLN A 62 10.62 -22.27 -1.72
N ILE A 63 11.20 -22.54 -2.90
CA ILE A 63 10.49 -23.29 -3.96
C ILE A 63 10.20 -24.72 -3.52
N ASN A 64 11.13 -25.37 -2.82
CA ASN A 64 10.91 -26.70 -2.29
C ASN A 64 9.85 -26.76 -1.19
N GLU A 65 9.70 -25.67 -0.42
CA GLU A 65 8.70 -25.56 0.65
C GLU A 65 7.31 -25.21 0.12
N LYS A 66 7.20 -24.21 -0.76
CA LYS A 66 5.95 -23.60 -1.18
C LYS A 66 5.51 -23.95 -2.59
N GLY A 67 6.42 -24.44 -3.43
CA GLY A 67 6.22 -24.66 -4.85
C GLY A 67 6.62 -23.46 -5.72
N TYR A 68 7.05 -23.75 -6.95
CA TYR A 68 7.58 -22.76 -7.91
C TYR A 68 6.58 -21.63 -8.21
N GLN A 69 5.36 -21.99 -8.58
CA GLN A 69 4.32 -21.02 -8.97
C GLN A 69 4.04 -20.00 -7.84
N GLN A 70 3.91 -20.50 -6.62
CA GLN A 70 3.62 -19.63 -5.47
C GLN A 70 4.77 -18.67 -5.20
N VAL A 71 6.03 -19.14 -5.23
CA VAL A 71 7.19 -18.27 -5.00
C VAL A 71 7.30 -17.19 -6.09
N MET A 72 7.09 -17.56 -7.37
CA MET A 72 7.08 -16.57 -8.45
C MET A 72 5.98 -15.52 -8.28
N GLU A 73 4.77 -15.92 -7.87
CA GLU A 73 3.69 -14.98 -7.54
C GLU A 73 4.04 -14.08 -6.36
N GLU A 74 4.63 -14.61 -5.28
CA GLU A 74 5.01 -13.84 -4.10
C GLU A 74 6.05 -12.77 -4.44
N VAL A 75 7.08 -13.11 -5.21
CA VAL A 75 8.11 -12.17 -5.65
C VAL A 75 7.55 -11.10 -6.59
N ALA A 76 6.76 -11.51 -7.58
CA ALA A 76 6.12 -10.58 -8.51
C ALA A 76 5.23 -9.57 -7.77
N TYR A 77 4.46 -10.04 -6.80
CA TYR A 77 3.62 -9.19 -5.97
C TYR A 77 4.44 -8.23 -5.10
N THR A 78 5.54 -8.68 -4.52
CA THR A 78 6.44 -7.84 -3.72
C THR A 78 6.97 -6.67 -4.56
N TRP A 79 7.40 -6.91 -5.78
CA TRP A 79 7.86 -5.85 -6.68
C TRP A 79 6.73 -4.93 -7.12
N PHE A 80 5.54 -5.48 -7.41
CA PHE A 80 4.37 -4.67 -7.72
C PHE A 80 4.02 -3.68 -6.60
N ASN A 81 4.00 -4.15 -5.35
CA ASN A 81 3.73 -3.31 -4.19
C ASN A 81 4.79 -2.24 -4.01
N ARG A 82 6.07 -2.58 -4.15
CA ARG A 82 7.17 -1.63 -4.02
C ARG A 82 7.15 -0.56 -5.10
N PHE A 83 6.92 -0.94 -6.35
CA PHE A 83 6.78 0.04 -7.44
C PHE A 83 5.58 0.96 -7.19
N SER A 84 4.46 0.42 -6.76
CA SER A 84 3.26 1.22 -6.44
C SER A 84 3.51 2.18 -5.28
N ALA A 85 4.19 1.73 -4.21
CA ALA A 85 4.53 2.56 -3.07
C ALA A 85 5.54 3.66 -3.44
N LEU A 86 6.60 3.31 -4.17
CA LEU A 86 7.60 4.28 -4.66
C LEU A 86 6.93 5.33 -5.56
N ARG A 87 6.03 4.91 -6.46
CA ARG A 87 5.32 5.86 -7.33
C ARG A 87 4.44 6.81 -6.53
N PHE A 88 3.71 6.30 -5.55
CA PHE A 88 2.91 7.14 -4.66
C PHE A 88 3.78 8.16 -3.92
N MET A 89 4.89 7.70 -3.33
CA MET A 89 5.81 8.58 -2.60
C MET A 89 6.48 9.61 -3.50
N GLU A 90 6.86 9.22 -4.72
CA GLU A 90 7.48 10.10 -5.72
C GLU A 90 6.53 11.26 -6.10
N VAL A 91 5.29 10.94 -6.46
CA VAL A 91 4.30 11.94 -6.89
C VAL A 91 3.96 12.91 -5.78
N ASN A 92 3.88 12.43 -4.53
CA ASN A 92 3.52 13.26 -3.38
C ASN A 92 4.73 13.91 -2.69
N GLY A 93 5.95 13.74 -3.22
CA GLY A 93 7.16 14.33 -2.64
C GLY A 93 7.52 13.76 -1.27
N TYR A 94 7.21 12.48 -1.02
CA TYR A 94 7.46 11.81 0.26
C TYR A 94 8.76 11.02 0.30
N LEU A 95 9.49 10.91 -0.81
CA LEU A 95 10.82 10.30 -0.83
C LEU A 95 11.81 11.16 -0.04
N PRO A 96 12.60 10.60 0.89
CA PRO A 96 13.55 11.36 1.70
C PRO A 96 14.63 12.08 0.88
N SER A 97 15.03 11.50 -0.24
CA SER A 97 15.99 12.08 -1.17
C SER A 97 15.44 13.25 -1.97
N HIS A 98 14.12 13.43 -2.01
CA HIS A 98 13.41 14.34 -2.93
C HIS A 98 13.73 14.14 -4.40
N VAL A 99 14.32 12.99 -4.78
CA VAL A 99 14.69 12.63 -6.14
C VAL A 99 13.69 11.61 -6.68
N ARG A 100 13.14 11.87 -7.85
CA ARG A 100 12.17 10.96 -8.49
C ARG A 100 12.84 9.69 -8.99
N VAL A 101 12.22 8.56 -8.70
CA VAL A 101 12.78 7.21 -8.95
C VAL A 101 12.41 6.70 -10.35
N PHE A 102 11.27 7.13 -10.88
CA PHE A 102 10.71 6.63 -12.13
C PHE A 102 10.62 7.71 -13.22
N THR A 103 10.44 8.97 -12.82
CA THR A 103 10.18 10.06 -13.75
C THR A 103 11.12 11.24 -13.53
N ASP A 104 11.05 12.21 -14.44
CA ASP A 104 11.57 13.55 -14.24
C ASP A 104 10.49 14.48 -13.64
N GLU A 105 10.82 15.76 -13.48
CA GLU A 105 9.91 16.78 -12.95
C GLU A 105 8.67 17.01 -13.82
N ASN A 106 8.73 16.66 -15.11
CA ASN A 106 7.64 16.80 -16.06
C ASN A 106 6.81 15.51 -16.18
N ASN A 107 7.01 14.55 -15.27
CA ASN A 107 6.39 13.23 -15.32
C ASN A 107 6.73 12.40 -16.58
N ALA A 108 7.80 12.72 -17.28
CA ALA A 108 8.31 11.89 -18.36
C ALA A 108 9.06 10.69 -17.80
N PHE A 109 8.98 9.53 -18.48
CA PHE A 109 9.72 8.33 -18.10
C PHE A 109 11.23 8.52 -18.28
N LYS A 110 11.81 9.27 -17.39
CA LYS A 110 13.25 9.56 -17.28
C LYS A 110 13.62 9.60 -15.80
N PRO A 111 14.02 8.46 -15.21
CA PRO A 111 14.31 8.39 -13.78
C PRO A 111 15.34 9.42 -13.35
N GLN A 112 14.94 10.43 -12.59
CA GLN A 112 15.83 11.48 -12.08
C GLN A 112 16.96 10.87 -11.23
N ILE A 113 16.69 9.78 -10.56
CA ILE A 113 17.65 9.04 -9.73
C ILE A 113 18.92 8.62 -10.53
N LEU A 114 18.79 8.36 -11.83
CA LEU A 114 19.94 8.05 -12.70
C LEU A 114 20.81 9.27 -12.98
N ALA A 115 20.18 10.42 -13.21
CA ALA A 115 20.89 11.68 -13.42
C ALA A 115 21.68 12.07 -12.16
N GLU A 116 21.02 11.97 -11.01
CA GLU A 116 21.54 12.36 -9.70
C GLU A 116 22.39 11.29 -9.01
N ALA A 117 22.64 10.15 -9.62
CA ALA A 117 23.27 8.97 -9.00
C ALA A 117 24.55 9.26 -8.22
N LEU A 118 25.39 10.20 -8.68
CA LEU A 118 26.64 10.58 -8.01
C LEU A 118 26.45 11.53 -6.83
N HIS A 119 25.32 12.25 -6.81
CA HIS A 119 24.99 13.25 -5.79
C HIS A 119 24.00 12.73 -4.75
N LEU A 120 23.44 11.54 -4.97
CA LEU A 120 22.50 10.92 -4.03
C LEU A 120 23.17 10.68 -2.67
N GLU A 121 22.44 11.01 -1.63
CA GLU A 121 22.77 10.66 -0.25
C GLU A 121 21.70 9.69 0.27
N LEU A 122 21.89 8.41 0.02
CA LEU A 122 21.06 7.33 0.51
C LEU A 122 21.86 6.44 1.46
N ASP A 123 21.21 5.96 2.51
CA ASP A 123 21.82 4.99 3.41
C ASP A 123 22.25 3.74 2.63
N LYS A 124 23.47 3.27 2.88
CA LYS A 124 24.08 2.11 2.21
C LYS A 124 24.34 2.27 0.69
N LEU A 125 24.26 3.49 0.16
CA LEU A 125 24.70 3.73 -1.22
C LEU A 125 26.22 3.63 -1.31
N ASP A 126 26.71 2.65 -2.08
CA ASP A 126 28.12 2.45 -2.35
C ASP A 126 28.50 3.16 -3.66
N LYS A 127 29.19 4.29 -3.53
CA LYS A 127 29.64 5.08 -4.69
C LYS A 127 30.70 4.35 -5.52
N ASP A 128 31.48 3.45 -4.91
CA ASP A 128 32.47 2.65 -5.64
C ASP A 128 31.81 1.65 -6.61
N LYS A 129 30.52 1.31 -6.37
CA LYS A 129 29.69 0.57 -7.35
C LYS A 129 29.05 1.49 -8.39
N VAL A 130 28.66 2.70 -8.02
CA VAL A 130 28.00 3.65 -8.93
C VAL A 130 28.93 4.15 -10.02
N TYR A 131 30.18 4.54 -9.66
CA TYR A 131 31.12 5.10 -10.61
C TYR A 131 31.42 4.20 -11.82
N PRO A 132 31.81 2.92 -11.64
CA PRO A 132 32.08 2.03 -12.78
C PRO A 132 30.87 1.79 -13.67
N LEU A 133 29.68 1.62 -13.07
CA LEU A 133 28.45 1.39 -13.82
C LEU A 133 28.06 2.59 -14.68
N LYS A 134 28.35 3.80 -14.20
CA LYS A 134 28.08 5.04 -14.94
C LYS A 134 29.13 5.26 -16.04
N GLU A 135 30.41 5.02 -15.76
CA GLU A 135 31.50 5.15 -16.73
C GLU A 135 31.39 4.15 -17.89
N THR A 136 30.94 2.94 -17.61
CA THR A 136 30.77 1.87 -18.61
C THR A 136 29.41 1.87 -19.28
N GLU A 137 28.58 2.89 -19.04
CA GLU A 137 27.23 3.05 -19.59
C GLU A 137 26.29 1.86 -19.31
N GLN A 138 26.51 1.14 -18.21
CA GLN A 138 25.65 0.05 -17.74
C GLN A 138 24.40 0.62 -17.04
N THR A 139 23.60 1.37 -17.78
CA THR A 139 22.49 2.17 -17.24
C THR A 139 21.41 1.32 -16.58
N GLU A 140 21.09 0.16 -17.14
CA GLU A 140 20.08 -0.76 -16.57
C GLU A 140 20.55 -1.34 -15.23
N GLU A 141 21.81 -1.78 -15.13
CA GLU A 141 22.36 -2.33 -13.90
C GLU A 141 22.50 -1.25 -12.81
N LEU A 142 22.90 -0.04 -13.22
CA LEU A 142 22.92 1.12 -12.33
C LEU A 142 21.51 1.41 -11.79
N TYR A 143 20.51 1.41 -12.66
CA TYR A 143 19.13 1.69 -12.26
C TYR A 143 18.60 0.65 -11.28
N LYS A 144 18.82 -0.63 -11.55
CA LYS A 144 18.42 -1.73 -10.65
C LYS A 144 19.11 -1.61 -9.29
N TYR A 145 20.40 -1.31 -9.28
CA TYR A 145 21.13 -1.07 -8.03
C TYR A 145 20.54 0.09 -7.23
N LEU A 146 20.28 1.23 -7.88
CA LEU A 146 19.70 2.41 -7.23
C LEU A 146 18.28 2.15 -6.69
N LEU A 147 17.45 1.37 -7.41
CA LEU A 147 16.13 0.95 -6.94
C LEU A 147 16.21 0.12 -5.67
N ILE A 148 17.14 -0.84 -5.62
CA ILE A 148 17.34 -1.69 -4.44
C ILE A 148 17.82 -0.86 -3.26
N VAL A 149 18.80 0.01 -3.46
CA VAL A 149 19.31 0.92 -2.41
C VAL A 149 18.20 1.83 -1.91
N GLN A 150 17.38 2.41 -2.81
CA GLN A 150 16.26 3.26 -2.43
C GLN A 150 15.22 2.49 -1.58
N CYS A 151 14.87 1.27 -1.96
CA CYS A 151 13.98 0.41 -1.16
C CYS A 151 14.58 0.10 0.20
N ASN A 152 15.88 -0.23 0.26
CA ASN A 152 16.55 -0.56 1.50
C ASN A 152 16.72 0.66 2.42
N ALA A 153 16.93 1.86 1.87
CA ALA A 153 16.95 3.11 2.63
C ALA A 153 15.59 3.41 3.27
N LEU A 154 14.48 3.10 2.59
CA LEU A 154 13.13 3.25 3.11
C LEU A 154 12.79 2.26 4.24
N ASN A 155 13.55 1.19 4.41
CA ASN A 155 13.34 0.25 5.52
C ASN A 155 13.43 0.92 6.90
N SER A 156 14.32 1.90 7.08
CA SER A 156 14.47 2.61 8.35
C SER A 156 13.23 3.45 8.72
N ILE A 157 12.45 3.88 7.74
CA ILE A 157 11.27 4.75 7.89
C ILE A 157 9.98 3.96 7.82
N LEU A 158 9.90 3.01 6.90
CA LEU A 158 8.71 2.20 6.60
C LEU A 158 9.04 0.69 6.63
N PRO A 159 9.49 0.15 7.79
CA PRO A 159 9.93 -1.25 7.89
C PRO A 159 8.84 -2.27 7.54
N GLY A 160 7.57 -1.94 7.77
CA GLY A 160 6.45 -2.81 7.42
C GLY A 160 6.26 -2.98 5.91
N MET A 161 6.63 -1.98 5.09
CA MET A 161 6.47 -2.01 3.64
C MET A 161 7.77 -2.35 2.90
N PHE A 162 8.89 -1.80 3.36
CA PHE A 162 10.20 -1.96 2.74
C PHE A 162 11.11 -2.81 3.61
N GLN A 163 10.72 -4.07 3.88
CA GLN A 163 11.64 -5.02 4.52
C GLN A 163 12.93 -5.13 3.71
N THR A 164 14.07 -5.23 4.39
CA THR A 164 15.37 -5.28 3.73
C THR A 164 15.39 -6.38 2.67
N ILE A 165 15.70 -5.98 1.44
CA ILE A 165 15.95 -6.92 0.36
C ILE A 165 17.40 -7.35 0.48
N ALA A 166 17.65 -8.51 1.02
CA ALA A 166 18.95 -9.16 1.05
C ALA A 166 18.80 -10.65 0.74
N ASP A 167 17.71 -10.98 0.05
CA ASP A 167 17.30 -12.35 -0.23
C ASP A 167 17.05 -12.56 -1.73
N TYR A 168 16.47 -13.71 -2.05
CA TYR A 168 16.13 -14.08 -3.42
C TYR A 168 15.17 -13.10 -4.13
N THR A 169 14.49 -12.22 -3.43
CA THR A 169 13.63 -11.18 -4.04
C THR A 169 14.46 -10.18 -4.83
N GLU A 170 15.65 -9.83 -4.34
CA GLU A 170 16.62 -9.02 -5.08
C GLU A 170 17.12 -9.73 -6.34
N LEU A 171 17.52 -11.00 -6.19
CA LEU A 171 17.99 -11.83 -7.31
C LEU A 171 16.96 -11.89 -8.46
N LEU A 172 15.68 -11.85 -8.13
CA LEU A 172 14.57 -11.95 -9.08
C LEU A 172 13.99 -10.59 -9.51
N LEU A 173 14.68 -9.48 -9.24
CA LEU A 173 14.28 -8.18 -9.82
C LEU A 173 14.30 -8.28 -11.35
N PRO A 174 13.19 -7.98 -12.03
CA PRO A 174 13.10 -8.07 -13.48
C PRO A 174 14.17 -7.25 -14.21
N ASP A 175 14.58 -7.73 -15.37
CA ASP A 175 15.43 -6.99 -16.29
C ASP A 175 14.60 -6.08 -17.21
N ASN A 176 15.29 -5.15 -17.90
CA ASN A 176 14.71 -4.24 -18.87
C ASN A 176 13.64 -3.28 -18.29
N LEU A 177 13.86 -2.80 -17.08
CA LEU A 177 12.96 -1.89 -16.40
C LEU A 177 12.88 -0.51 -17.07
N LEU A 178 13.93 -0.07 -17.77
CA LEU A 178 14.02 1.20 -18.48
C LEU A 178 13.46 1.16 -19.92
N ARG A 179 13.03 -0.01 -20.39
CA ARG A 179 12.49 -0.14 -21.75
C ARG A 179 11.05 0.34 -21.86
N GLU A 180 10.71 0.83 -23.05
CA GLU A 180 9.33 1.02 -23.46
C GLU A 180 8.54 -0.31 -23.35
N GLY A 181 7.33 -0.28 -22.80
CA GLY A 181 6.54 -1.47 -22.49
C GLY A 181 6.93 -2.19 -21.18
N SER A 182 7.91 -1.68 -20.43
CA SER A 182 8.22 -2.22 -19.10
C SER A 182 7.09 -1.96 -18.10
N VAL A 183 7.09 -2.71 -16.99
CA VAL A 183 6.07 -2.56 -15.94
C VAL A 183 6.04 -1.14 -15.37
N ILE A 184 7.21 -0.51 -15.25
CA ILE A 184 7.34 0.86 -14.72
C ILE A 184 6.84 1.87 -15.76
N GLU A 185 7.27 1.76 -17.01
CA GLU A 185 6.83 2.66 -18.07
C GLU A 185 5.32 2.59 -18.27
N GLN A 186 4.75 1.39 -18.29
CA GLN A 186 3.30 1.20 -18.43
C GLN A 186 2.51 1.71 -17.20
N MET A 187 3.08 1.70 -16.00
CA MET A 187 2.48 2.32 -14.83
C MET A 187 2.33 3.84 -15.02
N ILE A 188 3.37 4.47 -15.54
CA ILE A 188 3.44 5.91 -15.76
C ILE A 188 2.52 6.33 -16.92
N SER A 189 2.56 5.59 -18.03
CA SER A 189 1.82 5.93 -19.24
C SER A 189 0.31 5.65 -19.15
N GLN A 190 -0.09 4.60 -18.42
CA GLN A 190 -1.50 4.20 -18.31
C GLN A 190 -2.24 4.88 -17.15
N ILE A 191 -1.54 5.19 -16.04
CA ILE A 191 -2.17 5.81 -14.87
C ILE A 191 -1.72 7.27 -14.77
N PRO A 192 -2.59 8.25 -15.07
CA PRO A 192 -2.28 9.66 -14.97
C PRO A 192 -1.77 10.05 -13.57
N GLU A 193 -0.84 11.00 -13.49
CA GLU A 193 -0.22 11.44 -12.23
C GLU A 193 -1.26 11.91 -11.20
N ASP A 194 -2.29 12.62 -11.64
CA ASP A 194 -3.39 13.11 -10.78
C ASP A 194 -4.11 12.00 -9.99
N ASN A 195 -4.04 10.75 -10.47
CA ASN A 195 -4.64 9.62 -9.74
C ASN A 195 -3.82 9.20 -8.52
N TRP A 196 -2.55 9.60 -8.45
CA TRP A 196 -1.64 9.32 -7.33
C TRP A 196 -1.58 10.46 -6.31
N GLN A 197 -2.01 11.67 -6.70
CA GLN A 197 -1.87 12.86 -5.90
C GLN A 197 -2.83 12.82 -4.72
N ASP A 198 -2.29 12.80 -3.50
CA ASP A 198 -3.02 12.72 -2.23
C ASP A 198 -4.04 11.57 -2.10
N ALA A 199 -4.06 10.65 -3.06
CA ALA A 199 -5.08 9.63 -3.22
C ALA A 199 -4.61 8.26 -2.68
N VAL A 200 -4.45 8.13 -1.36
CA VAL A 200 -4.01 6.86 -0.71
C VAL A 200 -4.87 5.65 -1.14
N GLN A 201 -6.13 5.88 -1.50
CA GLN A 201 -7.05 4.86 -2.00
C GLN A 201 -6.58 4.13 -3.27
N ILE A 202 -5.68 4.73 -4.07
CA ILE A 202 -5.14 4.09 -5.27
C ILE A 202 -4.44 2.77 -4.93
N ILE A 203 -3.79 2.70 -3.77
CA ILE A 203 -3.10 1.50 -3.29
C ILE A 203 -4.08 0.33 -3.14
N GLY A 204 -5.26 0.62 -2.57
CA GLY A 204 -6.32 -0.38 -2.42
C GLY A 204 -6.91 -0.85 -3.76
N TRP A 205 -7.11 0.07 -4.71
CA TRP A 205 -7.59 -0.30 -6.05
C TRP A 205 -6.57 -1.12 -6.82
N LEU A 206 -5.29 -0.78 -6.75
CA LEU A 206 -4.20 -1.57 -7.35
C LEU A 206 -4.17 -2.99 -6.77
N TYR A 207 -4.26 -3.13 -5.45
CA TYR A 207 -4.33 -4.42 -4.77
C TYR A 207 -5.54 -5.25 -5.24
N GLN A 208 -6.72 -4.66 -5.24
CA GLN A 208 -7.93 -5.37 -5.66
C GLN A 208 -7.84 -5.85 -7.10
N TYR A 209 -7.41 -4.98 -8.02
CA TYR A 209 -7.38 -5.33 -9.43
C TYR A 209 -6.25 -6.29 -9.79
N TYR A 210 -5.11 -6.21 -9.10
CA TYR A 210 -4.02 -7.18 -9.25
C TYR A 210 -4.49 -8.61 -9.00
N ASN A 211 -5.34 -8.82 -8.00
CA ASN A 211 -5.82 -10.13 -7.61
C ASN A 211 -7.15 -10.54 -8.29
N SER A 212 -7.75 -9.71 -9.14
CA SER A 212 -9.10 -9.93 -9.66
C SER A 212 -9.23 -11.23 -10.48
N GLU A 213 -8.27 -11.55 -11.34
CA GLU A 213 -8.30 -12.78 -12.13
C GLU A 213 -8.15 -14.02 -11.23
N LYS A 214 -7.25 -14.00 -10.25
CA LYS A 214 -7.10 -15.09 -9.29
C LYS A 214 -8.40 -15.32 -8.52
N LYS A 215 -9.11 -14.26 -8.17
CA LYS A 215 -10.44 -14.32 -7.56
C LYS A 215 -11.44 -15.02 -8.47
N ASP A 216 -11.49 -14.63 -9.74
CA ASP A 216 -12.40 -15.24 -10.73
C ASP A 216 -12.11 -16.74 -10.93
N ASP A 217 -10.84 -17.13 -10.97
CA ASP A 217 -10.41 -18.52 -11.08
C ASP A 217 -10.83 -19.34 -9.86
N VAL A 218 -10.66 -18.80 -8.64
CA VAL A 218 -11.09 -19.45 -7.39
C VAL A 218 -12.60 -19.64 -7.37
N PHE A 219 -13.39 -18.66 -7.79
CA PHE A 219 -14.85 -18.80 -7.88
C PHE A 219 -15.29 -19.75 -8.99
N ALA A 220 -14.58 -19.81 -10.11
CA ALA A 220 -14.83 -20.80 -11.17
C ALA A 220 -14.56 -22.23 -10.69
N ALA A 221 -13.49 -22.42 -9.91
CA ALA A 221 -13.17 -23.71 -9.29
C ALA A 221 -14.21 -24.11 -8.23
N LEU A 222 -14.68 -23.16 -7.41
CA LEU A 222 -15.72 -23.37 -6.40
C LEU A 222 -17.04 -23.85 -7.03
N LYS A 223 -17.42 -23.30 -8.20
CA LYS A 223 -18.59 -23.78 -8.97
C LYS A 223 -18.46 -25.23 -9.43
N LYS A 224 -17.23 -25.76 -9.52
CA LYS A 224 -16.92 -27.15 -9.83
C LYS A 224 -16.71 -28.03 -8.57
N ASN A 225 -17.17 -27.55 -7.41
CA ASN A 225 -17.00 -28.20 -6.10
C ASN A 225 -15.54 -28.38 -5.65
N VAL A 226 -14.60 -27.58 -6.17
CA VAL A 226 -13.23 -27.52 -5.67
C VAL A 226 -13.20 -26.59 -4.47
N LYS A 227 -12.72 -27.08 -3.31
CA LYS A 227 -12.64 -26.27 -2.09
C LYS A 227 -11.58 -25.18 -2.21
N ILE A 228 -11.85 -24.03 -1.59
CA ILE A 228 -10.88 -22.95 -1.46
C ILE A 228 -9.74 -23.44 -0.57
N THR A 229 -8.51 -23.35 -1.07
CA THR A 229 -7.30 -23.68 -0.30
C THR A 229 -6.86 -22.50 0.56
N LYS A 230 -6.00 -22.72 1.55
CA LYS A 230 -5.47 -21.68 2.43
C LYS A 230 -4.83 -20.53 1.64
N GLU A 231 -4.08 -20.85 0.59
CA GLU A 231 -3.37 -19.89 -0.27
C GLU A 231 -4.32 -19.05 -1.13
N ASN A 232 -5.54 -19.54 -1.34
CA ASN A 232 -6.57 -18.88 -2.15
C ASN A 232 -7.59 -18.09 -1.32
N ILE A 233 -7.59 -18.23 0.02
CA ILE A 233 -8.48 -17.45 0.90
C ILE A 233 -8.35 -15.95 0.66
N PRO A 234 -7.14 -15.34 0.60
CA PRO A 234 -7.00 -13.91 0.36
C PRO A 234 -7.69 -13.45 -0.93
N ALA A 235 -7.48 -14.16 -2.04
CA ALA A 235 -8.12 -13.83 -3.31
C ALA A 235 -9.64 -14.00 -3.28
N ALA A 236 -10.14 -15.03 -2.59
CA ALA A 236 -11.58 -15.30 -2.48
C ALA A 236 -12.32 -14.27 -1.63
N THR A 237 -11.70 -13.77 -0.55
CA THR A 237 -12.33 -12.89 0.44
C THR A 237 -12.06 -11.42 0.20
N GLN A 238 -11.10 -11.10 -0.64
CA GLN A 238 -10.71 -9.72 -0.94
C GLN A 238 -11.89 -8.88 -1.42
N LEU A 239 -12.12 -7.76 -0.75
CA LEU A 239 -13.10 -6.75 -1.12
C LEU A 239 -12.53 -5.36 -0.83
N PHE A 240 -12.57 -4.48 -1.82
CA PHE A 240 -12.34 -3.05 -1.58
C PHE A 240 -13.68 -2.38 -1.36
N THR A 241 -13.99 -2.08 -0.11
CA THR A 241 -15.29 -1.54 0.31
C THR A 241 -15.54 -0.18 -0.36
N PRO A 242 -16.70 0.07 -0.99
CA PRO A 242 -17.03 1.36 -1.54
C PRO A 242 -16.92 2.49 -0.51
N ASP A 243 -16.40 3.65 -0.92
CA ASP A 243 -16.12 4.79 -0.04
C ASP A 243 -17.32 5.22 0.83
N TRP A 244 -18.50 5.26 0.23
CA TRP A 244 -19.72 5.63 0.96
C TRP A 244 -20.07 4.66 2.11
N ILE A 245 -19.77 3.35 1.93
CA ILE A 245 -19.97 2.35 2.98
C ILE A 245 -18.97 2.57 4.11
N VAL A 246 -17.70 2.83 3.75
CA VAL A 246 -16.64 3.11 4.73
C VAL A 246 -17.04 4.32 5.58
N ARG A 247 -17.46 5.41 4.94
CA ARG A 247 -17.93 6.62 5.64
C ARG A 247 -19.12 6.31 6.53
N TYR A 248 -20.13 5.64 6.01
CA TYR A 248 -21.29 5.24 6.78
C TYR A 248 -20.91 4.41 8.03
N MET A 249 -20.03 3.43 7.88
CA MET A 249 -19.60 2.58 9.00
C MET A 249 -18.85 3.39 10.06
N VAL A 250 -17.89 4.19 9.67
CA VAL A 250 -17.00 4.92 10.58
C VAL A 250 -17.74 6.06 11.28
N GLU A 251 -18.53 6.84 10.53
CA GLU A 251 -19.29 7.98 11.08
C GLU A 251 -20.39 7.52 12.07
N ASN A 252 -20.97 6.33 11.87
CA ASN A 252 -21.99 5.77 12.74
C ASN A 252 -21.47 4.78 13.80
N SER A 253 -20.16 4.59 13.91
CA SER A 253 -19.52 3.85 15.00
C SER A 253 -18.61 4.77 15.82
N LEU A 254 -17.39 5.01 15.36
CA LEU A 254 -16.44 5.91 16.02
C LEU A 254 -16.99 7.33 16.14
N GLY A 255 -17.54 7.88 15.04
CA GLY A 255 -18.12 9.22 15.02
C GLY A 255 -19.29 9.35 15.99
N ARG A 256 -20.20 8.38 16.00
CA ARG A 256 -21.33 8.34 16.93
C ARG A 256 -20.87 8.28 18.38
N LEU A 257 -19.93 7.41 18.71
CA LEU A 257 -19.38 7.30 20.06
C LEU A 257 -18.89 8.66 20.58
N TRP A 258 -18.13 9.38 19.73
CA TRP A 258 -17.59 10.68 20.09
C TRP A 258 -18.68 11.73 20.29
N VAL A 259 -19.57 11.90 19.31
CA VAL A 259 -20.63 12.91 19.31
C VAL A 259 -21.65 12.67 20.43
N GLU A 260 -21.95 11.42 20.78
CA GLU A 260 -22.84 11.10 21.88
C GLU A 260 -22.24 11.46 23.25
N GLY A 261 -20.93 11.37 23.41
CA GLY A 261 -20.22 11.82 24.62
C GLY A 261 -19.95 13.33 24.63
N HIS A 262 -19.76 13.91 23.45
CA HIS A 262 -19.38 15.31 23.26
C HIS A 262 -20.35 16.03 22.31
N PRO A 263 -21.58 16.34 22.75
CA PRO A 263 -22.63 16.89 21.88
C PRO A 263 -22.25 18.21 21.20
N ASP A 264 -21.41 19.02 21.84
CA ASP A 264 -20.95 20.31 21.30
C ASP A 264 -20.10 20.15 20.03
N ALA A 265 -19.50 18.95 19.84
CA ALA A 265 -18.72 18.63 18.65
C ALA A 265 -19.59 18.55 17.37
N LYS A 266 -20.90 18.36 17.49
CA LYS A 266 -21.83 18.28 16.35
C LYS A 266 -21.71 19.47 15.41
N ALA A 267 -21.66 20.68 15.95
CA ALA A 267 -21.58 21.89 15.14
C ALA A 267 -20.35 21.95 14.23
N GLN A 268 -19.24 21.36 14.67
CA GLN A 268 -18.00 21.30 13.89
C GLN A 268 -17.96 20.12 12.94
N LEU A 269 -18.43 18.95 13.35
CA LEU A 269 -18.21 17.67 12.66
C LEU A 269 -19.34 17.29 11.69
N LEU A 270 -20.59 17.67 12.03
CA LEU A 270 -21.75 17.33 11.21
C LEU A 270 -22.10 18.47 10.23
N PRO A 271 -22.65 18.14 9.05
CA PRO A 271 -23.12 19.15 8.11
C PRO A 271 -24.37 19.88 8.63
N THR A 272 -24.51 21.14 8.24
CA THR A 272 -25.80 21.83 8.36
C THR A 272 -26.82 21.25 7.39
N PRO A 273 -28.13 21.49 7.56
CA PRO A 273 -29.14 21.04 6.60
C PRO A 273 -28.87 21.51 5.15
N GLU A 274 -28.34 22.72 4.99
CA GLU A 274 -28.00 23.30 3.68
C GLU A 274 -26.79 22.58 3.05
N GLU A 275 -25.75 22.32 3.83
CA GLU A 275 -24.56 21.55 3.39
C GLU A 275 -24.96 20.11 3.02
N GLN A 276 -25.81 19.49 3.82
CA GLN A 276 -26.32 18.14 3.53
C GLN A 276 -27.16 18.10 2.26
N ALA A 277 -28.01 19.11 2.03
CA ALA A 277 -28.83 19.21 0.82
C ALA A 277 -27.95 19.40 -0.43
N ALA A 278 -26.91 20.26 -0.34
CA ALA A 278 -25.95 20.48 -1.42
C ALA A 278 -25.16 19.20 -1.72
N TYR A 279 -24.70 18.50 -0.70
CA TYR A 279 -24.01 17.22 -0.84
C TYR A 279 -24.90 16.15 -1.51
N THR A 280 -26.16 16.05 -1.10
CA THR A 280 -27.14 15.10 -1.68
C THR A 280 -27.48 15.44 -3.14
N ALA A 281 -27.50 16.72 -3.48
CA ALA A 281 -27.68 17.20 -4.87
C ALA A 281 -26.46 16.96 -5.78
N GLY A 282 -25.35 16.43 -5.23
CA GLY A 282 -24.14 16.13 -5.97
C GLY A 282 -23.11 17.26 -6.03
N ASN A 283 -23.36 18.36 -5.33
CA ASN A 283 -22.38 19.44 -5.16
C ASN A 283 -21.34 18.99 -4.14
N ARG A 284 -20.19 18.53 -4.64
CA ARG A 284 -19.08 18.03 -3.80
C ARG A 284 -17.99 19.09 -3.72
N ASP A 285 -17.79 19.64 -2.51
CA ASP A 285 -16.61 20.44 -2.21
C ASP A 285 -15.45 19.52 -1.85
N PRO A 286 -14.30 19.57 -2.55
CA PRO A 286 -13.13 18.77 -2.21
C PRO A 286 -12.59 19.03 -0.80
N GLU A 287 -12.80 20.23 -0.27
CA GLU A 287 -12.35 20.63 1.08
C GLU A 287 -13.36 20.28 2.18
N ASP A 288 -14.52 19.72 1.80
CA ASP A 288 -15.56 19.34 2.75
C ASP A 288 -15.19 18.06 3.50
N THR A 289 -14.99 18.19 4.81
CA THR A 289 -14.63 17.11 5.72
C THR A 289 -15.78 16.70 6.66
N LYS A 290 -16.97 17.23 6.45
CA LYS A 290 -18.15 16.94 7.28
C LYS A 290 -18.62 15.48 7.13
N TRP A 291 -19.26 14.97 8.17
CA TRP A 291 -19.75 13.58 8.22
C TRP A 291 -21.15 13.48 7.60
N HIS A 292 -21.23 13.39 6.30
CA HIS A 292 -22.49 13.37 5.53
C HIS A 292 -23.27 12.06 5.62
N TYR A 293 -22.66 11.00 6.09
CA TYR A 293 -23.30 9.68 6.28
C TYR A 293 -23.66 9.40 7.74
N TYR A 294 -23.43 10.37 8.64
CA TYR A 294 -23.89 10.28 10.01
C TYR A 294 -25.41 10.28 10.06
N LEU A 295 -25.99 9.32 10.79
CA LEU A 295 -27.44 9.22 10.98
C LEU A 295 -27.85 9.88 12.30
N GLU A 296 -28.83 10.74 12.24
CA GLU A 296 -29.49 11.23 13.45
C GLU A 296 -30.18 10.08 14.18
N GLU A 297 -30.32 10.22 15.50
CA GLU A 297 -30.94 9.22 16.31
C GLU A 297 -32.45 9.11 16.00
N ALA A 298 -32.93 7.89 15.80
CA ALA A 298 -34.36 7.64 15.70
C ALA A 298 -35.03 7.86 17.05
N GLN A 299 -36.29 8.31 17.03
CA GLN A 299 -37.09 8.49 18.22
C GLN A 299 -37.27 7.14 18.96
N GLN A 300 -36.91 7.11 20.24
CA GLN A 300 -36.94 5.92 21.09
C GLN A 300 -38.00 6.05 22.16
N GLU A 301 -38.40 4.92 22.75
CA GLU A 301 -39.23 4.88 23.92
C GLU A 301 -38.51 5.49 25.15
N LEU A 302 -39.26 6.09 26.08
CA LEU A 302 -38.72 6.78 27.26
C LEU A 302 -37.77 5.91 28.10
N GLN A 303 -38.06 4.61 28.23
CA GLN A 303 -37.21 3.68 28.97
C GLN A 303 -35.86 3.46 28.27
N VAL A 304 -35.87 3.34 26.93
CA VAL A 304 -34.66 3.18 26.10
C VAL A 304 -33.84 4.47 26.15
N GLN A 305 -34.49 5.63 26.04
CA GLN A 305 -33.81 6.92 26.15
C GLN A 305 -33.09 7.10 27.50
N ALA A 306 -33.71 6.67 28.59
CA ALA A 306 -33.10 6.71 29.91
C ALA A 306 -31.85 5.83 29.99
N GLN A 307 -31.88 4.62 29.44
CA GLN A 307 -30.75 3.72 29.39
C GLN A 307 -29.61 4.28 28.51
N LEU A 308 -29.94 4.82 27.34
CA LEU A 308 -28.96 5.46 26.45
C LEU A 308 -28.30 6.67 27.14
N SER A 309 -29.06 7.46 27.89
CA SER A 309 -28.55 8.60 28.64
C SER A 309 -27.49 8.19 29.67
N GLU A 310 -27.71 7.06 30.39
CA GLU A 310 -26.71 6.53 31.33
C GLU A 310 -25.43 6.03 30.61
N ILE A 311 -25.58 5.36 29.47
CA ILE A 311 -24.43 4.89 28.65
C ILE A 311 -23.64 6.11 28.16
N ARG A 312 -24.32 7.16 27.69
CA ARG A 312 -23.68 8.38 27.17
C ARG A 312 -22.88 9.15 28.21
N LYS A 313 -23.28 9.07 29.49
CA LYS A 313 -22.48 9.65 30.58
C LYS A 313 -21.07 9.03 30.64
N GLN A 314 -20.95 7.74 30.34
CA GLN A 314 -19.63 7.07 30.29
C GLN A 314 -18.78 7.55 29.12
N TYR A 315 -19.42 7.97 28.01
CA TYR A 315 -18.71 8.49 26.84
C TYR A 315 -18.25 9.94 27.01
N ALA A 316 -18.90 10.71 27.88
CA ALA A 316 -18.55 12.09 28.17
C ALA A 316 -17.15 12.24 28.82
N ASP A 317 -16.70 11.22 29.53
CA ASP A 317 -15.40 11.21 30.20
C ASP A 317 -14.28 10.63 29.33
N LEU A 318 -14.59 10.14 28.11
CA LEU A 318 -13.58 9.58 27.19
C LEU A 318 -12.71 10.68 26.62
N THR A 319 -11.40 10.45 26.69
CA THR A 319 -10.42 11.22 25.93
C THR A 319 -10.09 10.50 24.61
N PRO A 320 -9.63 11.22 23.57
CA PRO A 320 -9.30 10.59 22.29
C PRO A 320 -8.32 9.43 22.42
N GLU A 321 -7.33 9.49 23.29
CA GLU A 321 -6.30 8.45 23.48
C GLU A 321 -6.86 7.13 24.04
N GLN A 322 -8.01 7.19 24.71
CA GLN A 322 -8.64 6.01 25.28
C GLN A 322 -9.41 5.20 24.26
N ILE A 323 -9.74 5.80 23.13
CA ILE A 323 -10.49 5.14 22.06
C ILE A 323 -9.58 4.12 21.36
N LYS A 324 -10.06 2.87 21.27
CA LYS A 324 -9.38 1.80 20.53
C LYS A 324 -10.30 1.31 19.41
N VAL A 325 -9.80 1.38 18.18
CA VAL A 325 -10.52 0.87 17.00
C VAL A 325 -9.69 -0.21 16.32
N ILE A 326 -10.34 -1.31 15.98
CA ILE A 326 -9.72 -2.42 15.27
C ILE A 326 -10.54 -2.79 14.05
N ASP A 327 -9.84 -2.95 12.92
CA ASP A 327 -10.37 -3.63 11.74
C ASP A 327 -9.74 -5.03 11.65
N PRO A 328 -10.50 -6.09 11.98
CA PRO A 328 -9.98 -7.46 12.04
C PRO A 328 -9.78 -8.12 10.67
N CYS A 329 -10.16 -7.45 9.58
CA CYS A 329 -10.03 -7.90 8.20
C CYS A 329 -9.68 -6.71 7.31
N CYS A 330 -8.60 -5.99 7.66
CA CYS A 330 -8.34 -4.64 7.18
C CYS A 330 -7.99 -4.55 5.68
N GLY A 331 -7.70 -5.66 5.02
CA GLY A 331 -7.30 -5.65 3.63
C GLY A 331 -6.12 -4.70 3.39
N SER A 332 -6.22 -3.84 2.40
CA SER A 332 -5.24 -2.78 2.10
C SER A 332 -5.42 -1.50 2.94
N GLY A 333 -6.22 -1.54 4.03
CA GLY A 333 -6.33 -0.44 4.99
C GLY A 333 -7.29 0.69 4.62
N HIS A 334 -8.24 0.48 3.72
CA HIS A 334 -9.16 1.54 3.30
C HIS A 334 -10.02 2.08 4.46
N ILE A 335 -10.55 1.19 5.29
CA ILE A 335 -11.32 1.58 6.49
C ILE A 335 -10.39 2.26 7.50
N LEU A 336 -9.19 1.72 7.74
CA LEU A 336 -8.21 2.31 8.65
C LEU A 336 -7.79 3.72 8.22
N ALA A 337 -7.63 3.96 6.92
CA ALA A 337 -7.30 5.28 6.39
C ALA A 337 -8.40 6.32 6.69
N TYR A 338 -9.68 5.95 6.56
CA TYR A 338 -10.77 6.85 6.90
C TYR A 338 -10.99 6.97 8.41
N LEU A 339 -10.78 5.91 9.17
CA LEU A 339 -10.74 5.99 10.65
C LEU A 339 -9.68 6.99 11.12
N PHE A 340 -8.52 7.02 10.42
CA PHE A 340 -7.47 8.01 10.70
C PHE A 340 -7.98 9.45 10.51
N ASP A 341 -8.66 9.73 9.38
CA ASP A 341 -9.22 11.06 9.09
C ASP A 341 -10.23 11.49 10.17
N VAL A 342 -11.14 10.60 10.56
CA VAL A 342 -12.14 10.87 11.60
C VAL A 342 -11.48 11.08 12.98
N LEU A 343 -10.46 10.28 13.32
CA LEU A 343 -9.70 10.47 14.56
C LEU A 343 -8.97 11.81 14.56
N MET A 344 -8.36 12.22 13.45
CA MET A 344 -7.74 13.55 13.34
C MET A 344 -8.74 14.65 13.71
N GLN A 345 -9.96 14.62 13.15
CA GLN A 345 -11.01 15.59 13.45
C GLN A 345 -11.43 15.55 14.93
N ILE A 346 -11.51 14.35 15.52
CA ILE A 346 -11.82 14.18 16.96
C ILE A 346 -10.71 14.81 17.81
N TYR A 347 -9.44 14.54 17.51
CA TYR A 347 -8.32 15.12 18.25
C TYR A 347 -8.25 16.64 18.12
N GLU A 348 -8.44 17.16 16.91
CA GLU A 348 -8.46 18.61 16.67
C GLU A 348 -9.64 19.27 17.39
N ASN A 349 -10.83 18.66 17.37
CA ASN A 349 -11.99 19.12 18.14
C ASN A 349 -11.72 19.14 19.64
N TYR A 350 -10.96 18.18 20.14
CA TYR A 350 -10.57 18.09 21.56
C TYR A 350 -9.45 19.07 21.94
N GLY A 351 -8.76 19.68 20.95
CA GLY A 351 -7.75 20.72 21.16
C GLY A 351 -6.30 20.31 20.94
N TYR A 352 -6.04 19.15 20.30
CA TYR A 352 -4.69 18.74 19.92
C TYR A 352 -4.20 19.49 18.69
N THR A 353 -2.87 19.68 18.62
CA THR A 353 -2.24 20.09 17.37
C THR A 353 -2.24 18.92 16.38
N PRO A 354 -2.27 19.17 15.05
CA PRO A 354 -2.21 18.09 14.06
C PRO A 354 -1.01 17.14 14.26
N ARG A 355 0.14 17.69 14.65
CA ARG A 355 1.34 16.89 14.92
C ARG A 355 1.17 15.91 16.10
N ASP A 356 0.63 16.40 17.19
CA ASP A 356 0.46 15.60 18.40
C ASP A 356 -0.67 14.60 18.22
N ALA A 357 -1.74 14.99 17.49
CA ALA A 357 -2.82 14.11 17.10
C ALA A 357 -2.33 12.91 16.28
N VAL A 358 -1.54 13.14 15.24
CA VAL A 358 -0.96 12.06 14.41
C VAL A 358 -0.16 11.09 15.25
N ALA A 359 0.73 11.58 16.11
CA ALA A 359 1.55 10.72 16.97
C ALA A 359 0.68 9.88 17.92
N SER A 360 -0.32 10.49 18.53
CA SER A 360 -1.22 9.81 19.45
C SER A 360 -2.10 8.76 18.74
N ILE A 361 -2.64 9.07 17.55
CA ILE A 361 -3.44 8.13 16.75
C ILE A 361 -2.64 6.87 16.44
N LEU A 362 -1.42 7.02 15.94
CA LEU A 362 -0.56 5.89 15.60
C LEU A 362 -0.18 5.04 16.81
N GLN A 363 -0.02 5.65 17.98
CA GLN A 363 0.39 4.94 19.20
C GLN A 363 -0.80 4.29 19.93
N ASN A 364 -1.96 4.92 19.91
CA ASN A 364 -3.03 4.60 20.84
C ASN A 364 -4.31 4.05 20.21
N ASN A 365 -4.66 4.43 18.97
CA ASN A 365 -6.02 4.27 18.50
C ASN A 365 -6.23 3.17 17.47
N LEU A 366 -5.34 3.06 16.45
CA LEU A 366 -5.60 2.23 15.27
C LEU A 366 -4.94 0.86 15.34
N TYR A 367 -5.76 -0.17 15.11
CA TYR A 367 -5.32 -1.55 15.02
C TYR A 367 -5.93 -2.20 13.79
N GLY A 368 -5.13 -2.98 13.07
CA GLY A 368 -5.57 -3.73 11.89
C GLY A 368 -5.01 -5.14 11.91
N LEU A 369 -5.81 -6.11 11.48
CA LEU A 369 -5.40 -7.49 11.26
C LEU A 369 -5.84 -7.92 9.86
N ASP A 370 -5.01 -8.70 9.20
CA ASP A 370 -5.40 -9.39 7.98
C ASP A 370 -4.72 -10.76 7.90
N ILE A 371 -5.34 -11.71 7.19
CA ILE A 371 -4.78 -13.04 6.97
C ILE A 371 -3.71 -13.03 5.87
N ASP A 372 -3.73 -12.03 4.99
CA ASP A 372 -2.74 -11.82 3.94
C ASP A 372 -1.71 -10.79 4.40
N ASP A 373 -0.49 -11.25 4.72
CA ASP A 373 0.62 -10.40 5.13
C ASP A 373 0.88 -9.25 4.14
N ARG A 374 0.63 -9.48 2.85
CA ARG A 374 0.81 -8.49 1.79
C ARG A 374 -0.25 -7.38 1.86
N ALA A 375 -1.49 -7.75 2.18
CA ALA A 375 -2.55 -6.78 2.44
C ALA A 375 -2.24 -5.96 3.69
N ALA A 376 -1.80 -6.62 4.77
CA ALA A 376 -1.39 -5.95 6.00
C ALA A 376 -0.24 -4.94 5.77
N GLN A 377 0.74 -5.28 4.92
CA GLN A 377 1.82 -4.35 4.52
C GLN A 377 1.27 -3.11 3.81
N LEU A 378 0.31 -3.29 2.91
CA LEU A 378 -0.34 -2.17 2.22
C LEU A 378 -1.20 -1.33 3.16
N ALA A 379 -1.89 -1.95 4.12
CA ALA A 379 -2.65 -1.24 5.16
C ALA A 379 -1.73 -0.38 6.02
N TYR A 380 -0.60 -0.94 6.46
CA TYR A 380 0.44 -0.19 7.17
C TYR A 380 0.92 1.01 6.33
N PHE A 381 1.25 0.78 5.06
CA PHE A 381 1.68 1.84 4.16
C PHE A 381 0.60 2.92 4.00
N ALA A 382 -0.66 2.54 3.77
CA ALA A 382 -1.77 3.46 3.62
C ALA A 382 -1.95 4.36 4.85
N VAL A 383 -1.90 3.79 6.05
CA VAL A 383 -2.01 4.55 7.31
C VAL A 383 -0.82 5.49 7.49
N MET A 384 0.42 5.05 7.19
CA MET A 384 1.60 5.91 7.27
C MET A 384 1.55 7.05 6.25
N MET A 385 1.05 6.81 5.04
CA MET A 385 0.86 7.87 4.04
C MET A 385 -0.24 8.87 4.48
N LYS A 386 -1.30 8.40 5.10
CA LYS A 386 -2.29 9.27 5.76
C LYS A 386 -1.64 10.15 6.84
N ALA A 387 -0.87 9.54 7.72
CA ALA A 387 -0.13 10.29 8.75
C ALA A 387 0.77 11.37 8.13
N ARG A 388 1.45 11.04 7.02
CA ARG A 388 2.34 11.94 6.28
C ARG A 388 1.61 13.14 5.67
N GLN A 389 0.35 12.98 5.25
CA GLN A 389 -0.48 14.08 4.74
C GLN A 389 -0.69 15.17 5.81
N TYR A 390 -0.90 14.78 7.06
CA TYR A 390 -1.09 15.70 8.18
C TYR A 390 0.23 16.16 8.83
N ASN A 391 1.27 15.35 8.79
CA ASN A 391 2.57 15.69 9.34
C ASN A 391 3.71 15.22 8.43
N ARG A 392 4.27 16.13 7.64
CA ARG A 392 5.33 15.86 6.67
C ARG A 392 6.67 15.38 7.28
N ARG A 393 6.81 15.36 8.60
CA ARG A 393 8.04 14.95 9.30
C ARG A 393 8.02 13.51 9.83
N ILE A 394 6.94 12.80 9.56
CA ILE A 394 6.82 11.38 9.91
C ILE A 394 7.42 10.50 8.81
#